data_ffec31458e5ba2729676fff2953bd8af
#
_entry.id   ffec31458e5ba2729676fff2953bd8af
#
_cell.length_a   1.000
_cell.length_b   1.000
_cell.length_c   1.000
_cell.angle_alpha   90.00
_cell.angle_beta   90.00
_cell.angle_gamma   90.00
#
_symmetry.space_group_name_H-M   'P 1'
#
loop_
_entity.id
_entity.type
_entity.pdbx_description
1 polymer ?
#
loop_
_entity_poly.entity_id
_entity_poly.type
_entity_poly.pdbx_seq_one_letter_code
_entity_poly.pdbx_strand_id
1 'polypeptide(L)'
;MAQIMLWEAIQRAHDEEMSRDPMVICMGEDIGVAGGTYKATKGLYEKYGPLRVMDTPISEGGFTGLAIGASFLGVRPIVEIMSVNFAWLAMDQMFNSAAKIRYMSGGQLTAPCVFRSAGGAAHQLGAQHSARMEKVFMGIAGLRVVTPSNPKQAYGLLKSAIRCDDPVFINEHELMYNMKGEVPDGEYFHPLEGSEVARAGTDVTLFGYNISVHWCLKAAEILDKQYGISAEVVDLYSLSPLDRAGIKASVSKTHRVVIAEEDEAPVGVGSEVIAIINEECFFELDAAPVRVHSALVPQPYNHTLEKAAIPDHEDVVKAVLKLFGKA
;
A
#
# COMPACT_ATOMS: atom_id res chain seq x y z
N MET A 1 15.32 11.90 14.90
CA MET A 1 14.24 11.07 14.30
C MET A 1 13.34 10.59 15.41
N ALA A 2 12.03 10.78 15.30
CA ALA A 2 11.07 10.32 16.28
C ALA A 2 10.71 8.84 16.05
N GLN A 3 10.65 8.05 17.11
CA GLN A 3 10.12 6.68 17.08
C GLN A 3 8.62 6.74 17.38
N ILE A 4 7.79 6.63 16.33
CA ILE A 4 6.33 6.76 16.45
C ILE A 4 5.63 5.59 15.77
N MET A 5 4.35 5.38 16.10
CA MET A 5 3.52 4.38 15.46
C MET A 5 3.13 4.82 14.04
N LEU A 6 2.78 3.87 13.18
CA LEU A 6 2.36 4.19 11.81
C LEU A 6 1.13 5.10 11.79
N TRP A 7 0.14 4.86 12.67
CA TRP A 7 -1.02 5.74 12.77
C TRP A 7 -0.65 7.17 13.20
N GLU A 8 0.34 7.33 14.09
CA GLU A 8 0.84 8.66 14.51
C GLU A 8 1.57 9.37 13.36
N ALA A 9 2.30 8.60 12.55
CA ALA A 9 2.97 9.11 11.35
C ALA A 9 1.96 9.64 10.31
N ILE A 10 0.86 8.91 10.09
CA ILE A 10 -0.24 9.32 9.21
C ILE A 10 -0.94 10.56 9.80
N GLN A 11 -1.29 10.55 11.08
CA GLN A 11 -1.92 11.69 11.75
C GLN A 11 -1.06 12.95 11.67
N ARG A 12 0.25 12.82 11.88
CA ARG A 12 1.20 13.91 11.75
C ARG A 12 1.26 14.48 10.33
N ALA A 13 1.24 13.62 9.31
CA ALA A 13 1.22 14.06 7.90
C ALA A 13 -0.05 14.87 7.59
N HIS A 14 -1.22 14.41 8.05
CA HIS A 14 -2.47 15.17 7.93
C HIS A 14 -2.34 16.54 8.62
N ASP A 15 -1.91 16.56 9.86
CA ASP A 15 -1.83 17.78 10.67
C ASP A 15 -0.90 18.84 10.04
N GLU A 16 0.26 18.41 9.56
CA GLU A 16 1.22 19.31 8.92
C GLU A 16 0.68 19.87 7.59
N GLU A 17 0.07 19.04 6.73
CA GLU A 17 -0.46 19.50 5.44
C GLU A 17 -1.72 20.35 5.61
N MET A 18 -2.61 20.01 6.53
CA MET A 18 -3.79 20.83 6.86
C MET A 18 -3.42 22.17 7.51
N SER A 19 -2.34 22.20 8.29
CA SER A 19 -1.80 23.47 8.86
C SER A 19 -1.22 24.38 7.77
N ARG A 20 -0.57 23.78 6.79
CA ARG A 20 0.09 24.48 5.67
C ARG A 20 -0.93 25.09 4.69
N ASP A 21 -1.97 24.32 4.38
CA ASP A 21 -2.89 24.65 3.27
C ASP A 21 -4.35 24.51 3.72
N PRO A 22 -5.11 25.64 3.73
CA PRO A 22 -6.53 25.62 4.11
C PRO A 22 -7.41 24.82 3.14
N MET A 23 -6.94 24.52 1.92
CA MET A 23 -7.69 23.74 0.95
C MET A 23 -7.56 22.21 1.17
N VAL A 24 -6.66 21.76 2.04
CA VAL A 24 -6.57 20.33 2.43
C VAL A 24 -7.68 20.01 3.44
N ILE A 25 -8.55 19.08 3.10
CA ILE A 25 -9.66 18.61 3.94
C ILE A 25 -9.63 17.09 4.06
N CYS A 26 -10.22 16.57 5.15
CA CYS A 26 -10.44 15.13 5.32
C CYS A 26 -11.94 14.83 5.34
N MET A 27 -12.35 13.74 4.70
CA MET A 27 -13.73 13.25 4.78
C MET A 27 -13.76 11.72 4.79
N GLY A 28 -14.71 11.16 5.50
CA GLY A 28 -14.88 9.72 5.64
C GLY A 28 -15.77 9.37 6.83
N GLU A 29 -15.86 8.10 7.13
CA GLU A 29 -16.73 7.56 8.18
C GLU A 29 -15.98 7.54 9.51
N ASP A 30 -16.61 8.11 10.57
CA ASP A 30 -16.06 8.18 11.93
C ASP A 30 -14.66 8.81 12.05
N ILE A 31 -14.23 9.62 11.09
CA ILE A 31 -12.91 10.27 11.10
C ILE A 31 -12.85 11.53 11.95
N GLY A 32 -14.01 12.13 12.27
CA GLY A 32 -14.13 13.35 13.04
C GLY A 32 -13.97 13.11 14.55
N VAL A 33 -15.07 13.12 15.30
CA VAL A 33 -15.06 12.99 16.77
C VAL A 33 -14.41 11.69 17.24
N ALA A 34 -14.64 10.58 16.54
CA ALA A 34 -14.02 9.30 16.87
C ALA A 34 -12.52 9.23 16.53
N GLY A 35 -12.04 10.06 15.60
CA GLY A 35 -10.63 10.12 15.21
C GLY A 35 -10.18 8.98 14.30
N GLY A 36 -11.11 8.36 13.58
CA GLY A 36 -10.88 7.22 12.70
C GLY A 36 -10.79 5.88 13.44
N THR A 37 -11.11 4.79 12.73
CA THR A 37 -11.07 3.43 13.27
C THR A 37 -9.68 3.08 13.82
N TYR A 38 -8.62 3.51 13.14
CA TYR A 38 -7.23 3.26 13.53
C TYR A 38 -6.52 4.49 14.10
N LYS A 39 -7.27 5.55 14.47
CA LYS A 39 -6.76 6.80 15.09
C LYS A 39 -5.89 7.67 14.19
N ALA A 40 -5.93 7.44 12.88
CA ALA A 40 -5.12 8.18 11.91
C ALA A 40 -5.55 9.66 11.75
N THR A 41 -6.75 10.03 12.23
CA THR A 41 -7.28 11.40 12.22
C THR A 41 -7.52 11.97 13.62
N LYS A 42 -7.03 11.28 14.67
CA LYS A 42 -7.22 11.66 16.08
C LYS A 42 -6.75 13.10 16.34
N GLY A 43 -7.62 13.90 16.96
CA GLY A 43 -7.33 15.29 17.35
C GLY A 43 -7.44 16.31 16.20
N LEU A 44 -7.65 15.87 14.97
CA LEU A 44 -7.78 16.81 13.83
C LEU A 44 -9.12 17.55 13.85
N TYR A 45 -10.19 16.86 14.25
CA TYR A 45 -11.52 17.47 14.32
C TYR A 45 -11.56 18.64 15.32
N GLU A 46 -10.98 18.46 16.49
CA GLU A 46 -10.91 19.50 17.52
C GLU A 46 -10.06 20.70 17.07
N LYS A 47 -9.02 20.44 16.26
CA LYS A 47 -8.11 21.48 15.78
C LYS A 47 -8.67 22.26 14.57
N TYR A 48 -9.30 21.57 13.62
CA TYR A 48 -9.67 22.16 12.32
C TYR A 48 -11.18 22.34 12.12
N GLY A 49 -12.00 21.70 12.96
CA GLY A 49 -13.45 21.81 12.91
C GLY A 49 -14.13 21.00 11.80
N PRO A 50 -15.48 20.98 11.82
CA PRO A 50 -16.29 20.07 11.00
C PRO A 50 -16.28 20.38 9.48
N LEU A 51 -15.84 21.56 9.08
CA LEU A 51 -15.71 21.91 7.65
C LEU A 51 -14.38 21.43 7.02
N ARG A 52 -13.42 21.05 7.86
CA ARG A 52 -12.12 20.56 7.42
C ARG A 52 -11.91 19.09 7.71
N VAL A 53 -12.59 18.54 8.71
CA VAL A 53 -12.61 17.12 9.07
C VAL A 53 -14.08 16.71 9.16
N MET A 54 -14.57 16.05 8.13
CA MET A 54 -16.00 15.81 7.94
C MET A 54 -16.34 14.33 8.13
N ASP A 55 -17.15 14.04 9.16
CA ASP A 55 -17.82 12.74 9.23
C ASP A 55 -18.91 12.68 8.14
N THR A 56 -18.91 11.60 7.38
CA THR A 56 -19.87 11.37 6.31
C THR A 56 -20.89 10.28 6.69
N PRO A 57 -22.08 10.28 6.09
CA PRO A 57 -22.91 9.08 6.09
C PRO A 57 -22.16 7.92 5.41
N ILE A 58 -22.58 6.67 5.73
CA ILE A 58 -22.07 5.47 5.03
C ILE A 58 -22.58 5.48 3.59
N SER A 59 -21.80 6.10 2.71
CA SER A 59 -22.12 6.27 1.29
C SER A 59 -20.85 6.56 0.50
N GLU A 60 -20.00 5.57 0.31
CA GLU A 60 -18.63 5.72 -0.22
C GLU A 60 -18.63 6.30 -1.62
N GLY A 61 -19.56 5.91 -2.48
CA GLY A 61 -19.74 6.53 -3.79
C GLY A 61 -20.16 8.00 -3.71
N GLY A 62 -20.98 8.34 -2.72
CA GLY A 62 -21.50 9.70 -2.50
C GLY A 62 -20.41 10.66 -2.05
N PHE A 63 -19.72 10.36 -0.95
CA PHE A 63 -18.70 11.28 -0.43
C PHE A 63 -17.42 11.28 -1.28
N THR A 64 -17.08 10.17 -1.94
CA THR A 64 -15.97 10.14 -2.91
C THR A 64 -16.27 11.05 -4.12
N GLY A 65 -17.51 10.98 -4.65
CA GLY A 65 -17.94 11.87 -5.73
C GLY A 65 -17.94 13.35 -5.32
N LEU A 66 -18.37 13.65 -4.08
CA LEU A 66 -18.29 14.99 -3.50
C LEU A 66 -16.85 15.50 -3.44
N ALA A 67 -15.93 14.68 -2.95
CA ALA A 67 -14.49 15.00 -2.88
C ALA A 67 -13.91 15.33 -4.25
N ILE A 68 -14.21 14.52 -5.25
CA ILE A 68 -13.73 14.72 -6.63
C ILE A 68 -14.31 16.03 -7.19
N GLY A 69 -15.61 16.28 -7.02
CA GLY A 69 -16.22 17.54 -7.46
C GLY A 69 -15.60 18.77 -6.76
N ALA A 70 -15.34 18.69 -5.47
CA ALA A 70 -14.67 19.77 -4.72
C ALA A 70 -13.22 20.00 -5.22
N SER A 71 -12.53 18.94 -5.64
CA SER A 71 -11.15 19.05 -6.14
C SER A 71 -11.04 19.87 -7.42
N PHE A 72 -12.08 19.91 -8.26
CA PHE A 72 -12.12 20.76 -9.46
C PHE A 72 -12.17 22.25 -9.13
N LEU A 73 -12.52 22.60 -7.89
CA LEU A 73 -12.56 23.97 -7.39
C LEU A 73 -11.33 24.32 -6.54
N GLY A 74 -10.28 23.48 -6.57
CA GLY A 74 -9.01 23.72 -5.88
C GLY A 74 -8.91 23.13 -4.48
N VAL A 75 -9.92 22.42 -4.00
CA VAL A 75 -9.84 21.66 -2.74
C VAL A 75 -8.92 20.45 -2.93
N ARG A 76 -8.16 20.07 -1.90
CA ARG A 76 -7.31 18.88 -1.85
C ARG A 76 -7.87 17.89 -0.82
N PRO A 77 -8.83 17.06 -1.22
CA PRO A 77 -9.51 16.18 -0.30
C PRO A 77 -8.68 14.90 -0.05
N ILE A 78 -8.67 14.51 1.22
CA ILE A 78 -8.24 13.20 1.68
C ILE A 78 -9.50 12.42 2.05
N VAL A 79 -9.77 11.37 1.32
CA VAL A 79 -10.96 10.52 1.50
C VAL A 79 -10.53 9.25 2.20
N GLU A 80 -10.99 9.03 3.43
CA GLU A 80 -10.78 7.78 4.15
C GLU A 80 -11.99 6.86 3.95
N ILE A 81 -11.75 5.68 3.36
CA ILE A 81 -12.73 4.61 3.25
C ILE A 81 -12.42 3.61 4.36
N MET A 82 -13.37 3.33 5.23
CA MET A 82 -13.15 2.66 6.52
C MET A 82 -12.51 1.27 6.36
N SER A 83 -12.89 0.48 5.35
CA SER A 83 -12.22 -0.75 4.94
C SER A 83 -12.11 -0.79 3.42
N VAL A 84 -11.01 -1.31 2.90
CA VAL A 84 -10.76 -1.41 1.45
C VAL A 84 -11.85 -2.20 0.73
N ASN A 85 -12.52 -3.13 1.42
CA ASN A 85 -13.67 -3.86 0.88
C ASN A 85 -14.79 -2.94 0.38
N PHE A 86 -14.99 -1.79 1.03
CA PHE A 86 -16.05 -0.85 0.66
C PHE A 86 -15.62 0.16 -0.40
N ALA A 87 -14.33 0.17 -0.76
CA ALA A 87 -13.87 0.92 -1.92
C ALA A 87 -14.55 0.48 -3.23
N TRP A 88 -15.09 -0.74 -3.30
CA TRP A 88 -15.95 -1.19 -4.40
C TRP A 88 -17.14 -0.26 -4.65
N LEU A 89 -17.73 0.31 -3.61
CA LEU A 89 -18.87 1.22 -3.73
C LEU A 89 -18.46 2.58 -4.30
N ALA A 90 -17.19 2.95 -4.18
CA ALA A 90 -16.59 4.17 -4.71
C ALA A 90 -15.86 3.98 -6.04
N MET A 91 -15.79 2.74 -6.57
CA MET A 91 -14.96 2.42 -7.75
C MET A 91 -15.31 3.27 -8.99
N ASP A 92 -16.59 3.50 -9.26
CA ASP A 92 -16.98 4.33 -10.40
C ASP A 92 -16.41 5.75 -10.28
N GLN A 93 -16.46 6.32 -9.09
CA GLN A 93 -15.94 7.66 -8.82
C GLN A 93 -14.41 7.73 -8.99
N MET A 94 -13.69 6.76 -8.43
CA MET A 94 -12.24 6.69 -8.55
C MET A 94 -11.79 6.36 -9.98
N PHE A 95 -12.43 5.36 -10.60
CA PHE A 95 -12.06 4.83 -11.90
C PHE A 95 -12.49 5.73 -13.06
N ASN A 96 -13.77 6.09 -13.15
CA ASN A 96 -14.34 6.82 -14.29
C ASN A 96 -14.22 8.33 -14.13
N SER A 97 -14.28 8.86 -12.91
CA SER A 97 -14.21 10.30 -12.66
C SER A 97 -12.78 10.75 -12.34
N ALA A 98 -12.20 10.40 -11.19
CA ALA A 98 -10.90 10.92 -10.77
C ALA A 98 -9.77 10.58 -11.73
N ALA A 99 -9.61 9.29 -12.07
CA ALA A 99 -8.50 8.82 -12.88
C ALA A 99 -8.56 9.29 -14.35
N LYS A 100 -9.73 9.65 -14.87
CA LYS A 100 -9.92 9.99 -16.28
C LYS A 100 -10.06 11.47 -16.56
N ILE A 101 -10.41 12.29 -15.56
CA ILE A 101 -10.80 13.70 -15.81
C ILE A 101 -9.68 14.51 -16.46
N ARG A 102 -8.43 14.32 -16.09
CA ARG A 102 -7.30 15.03 -16.69
C ARG A 102 -7.22 14.76 -18.19
N TYR A 103 -7.37 13.51 -18.59
CA TYR A 103 -7.38 13.13 -20.00
C TYR A 103 -8.61 13.67 -20.73
N MET A 104 -9.80 13.44 -20.18
CA MET A 104 -11.06 13.85 -20.82
C MET A 104 -11.21 15.36 -20.96
N SER A 105 -10.64 16.14 -20.04
CA SER A 105 -10.67 17.60 -20.09
C SER A 105 -9.54 18.22 -20.92
N GLY A 106 -8.66 17.41 -21.53
CA GLY A 106 -7.46 17.91 -22.20
C GLY A 106 -6.49 18.62 -21.26
N GLY A 107 -6.42 18.21 -20.00
CA GLY A 107 -5.57 18.79 -18.98
C GLY A 107 -6.13 20.04 -18.28
N GLN A 108 -7.34 20.47 -18.59
CA GLN A 108 -7.97 21.66 -17.98
C GLN A 108 -8.41 21.42 -16.53
N LEU A 109 -8.73 20.15 -16.19
CA LEU A 109 -9.10 19.74 -14.85
C LEU A 109 -8.12 18.68 -14.33
N THR A 110 -7.88 18.69 -13.04
CA THR A 110 -7.14 17.66 -12.29
C THR A 110 -7.99 17.18 -11.14
N ALA A 111 -7.69 16.01 -10.61
CA ALA A 111 -8.36 15.47 -9.43
C ALA A 111 -7.32 15.17 -8.33
N PRO A 112 -6.81 16.19 -7.63
CA PRO A 112 -5.82 16.04 -6.56
C PRO A 112 -6.44 15.41 -5.30
N CYS A 113 -7.00 14.21 -5.45
CA CYS A 113 -7.65 13.46 -4.39
C CYS A 113 -6.72 12.38 -3.85
N VAL A 114 -6.61 12.28 -2.54
CA VAL A 114 -5.99 11.13 -1.88
C VAL A 114 -7.09 10.21 -1.38
N PHE A 115 -7.10 8.97 -1.83
CA PHE A 115 -7.97 7.92 -1.31
C PHE A 115 -7.14 7.05 -0.39
N ARG A 116 -7.54 6.94 0.88
CA ARG A 116 -6.87 6.09 1.87
C ARG A 116 -7.81 5.00 2.33
N SER A 117 -7.29 3.80 2.50
CA SER A 117 -8.05 2.72 3.09
C SER A 117 -7.15 1.70 3.77
N ALA A 118 -7.64 1.14 4.86
CA ALA A 118 -7.05 -0.01 5.52
C ALA A 118 -7.58 -1.31 4.91
N GLY A 119 -6.73 -2.30 4.80
CA GLY A 119 -7.12 -3.64 4.37
C GLY A 119 -6.19 -4.70 4.96
N GLY A 120 -6.39 -5.94 4.54
CA GLY A 120 -5.64 -7.08 5.00
C GLY A 120 -6.36 -7.93 6.03
N ALA A 121 -5.81 -9.10 6.30
CA ALA A 121 -6.38 -10.09 7.21
C ALA A 121 -5.59 -10.18 8.53
N ALA A 122 -5.92 -11.17 9.34
CA ALA A 122 -5.33 -11.49 10.65
C ALA A 122 -5.89 -10.71 11.85
N HIS A 123 -7.04 -10.04 11.70
CA HIS A 123 -7.83 -9.48 12.80
C HIS A 123 -9.15 -10.22 13.05
N GLN A 124 -9.40 -11.35 12.37
CA GLN A 124 -10.62 -12.13 12.47
C GLN A 124 -11.88 -11.31 12.11
N LEU A 125 -11.76 -10.38 11.19
CA LEU A 125 -12.85 -9.53 10.73
C LEU A 125 -13.75 -10.23 9.69
N GLY A 126 -13.30 -11.37 9.17
CA GLY A 126 -14.03 -12.17 8.19
C GLY A 126 -13.99 -11.62 6.77
N ALA A 127 -14.75 -12.25 5.89
CA ALA A 127 -14.61 -12.09 4.45
C ALA A 127 -14.87 -10.67 3.90
N GLN A 128 -15.70 -9.88 4.58
CA GLN A 128 -16.11 -8.55 4.11
C GLN A 128 -15.23 -7.41 4.63
N HIS A 129 -14.23 -7.68 5.49
CA HIS A 129 -13.37 -6.67 6.11
C HIS A 129 -11.89 -7.05 6.07
N SER A 130 -11.49 -8.03 5.25
CA SER A 130 -10.13 -8.54 5.22
C SER A 130 -9.58 -8.68 3.80
N ALA A 131 -10.10 -7.91 2.84
CA ALA A 131 -9.66 -8.00 1.46
C ALA A 131 -8.34 -7.26 1.24
N ARG A 132 -7.65 -7.69 0.18
CA ARG A 132 -6.57 -6.97 -0.49
C ARG A 132 -7.06 -6.58 -1.88
N MET A 133 -6.84 -5.34 -2.29
CA MET A 133 -7.39 -4.85 -3.54
C MET A 133 -6.35 -4.17 -4.45
N GLU A 134 -5.09 -4.26 -4.11
CA GLU A 134 -4.01 -3.62 -4.87
C GLU A 134 -4.04 -4.03 -6.33
N LYS A 135 -4.27 -5.32 -6.62
CA LYS A 135 -4.40 -5.85 -8.00
C LYS A 135 -5.48 -5.18 -8.83
N VAL A 136 -6.54 -4.69 -8.18
CA VAL A 136 -7.64 -4.00 -8.85
C VAL A 136 -7.25 -2.57 -9.17
N PHE A 137 -6.71 -1.84 -8.19
CA PHE A 137 -6.38 -0.43 -8.32
C PHE A 137 -5.16 -0.18 -9.21
N MET A 138 -4.14 -1.05 -9.18
CA MET A 138 -2.94 -0.89 -10.00
C MET A 138 -3.21 -0.94 -11.50
N GLY A 139 -4.29 -1.59 -11.92
CA GLY A 139 -4.72 -1.66 -13.33
C GLY A 139 -5.48 -0.43 -13.83
N ILE A 140 -5.70 0.60 -12.99
CA ILE A 140 -6.50 1.77 -13.35
C ILE A 140 -5.59 2.85 -13.94
N ALA A 141 -5.62 3.02 -15.26
CA ALA A 141 -4.87 4.09 -15.93
C ALA A 141 -5.31 5.48 -15.42
N GLY A 142 -4.34 6.29 -14.96
CA GLY A 142 -4.54 7.61 -14.39
C GLY A 142 -4.67 7.65 -12.87
N LEU A 143 -4.64 6.50 -12.20
CA LEU A 143 -4.59 6.39 -10.75
C LEU A 143 -3.19 5.94 -10.30
N ARG A 144 -2.58 6.67 -9.36
CA ARG A 144 -1.36 6.22 -8.68
C ARG A 144 -1.75 5.32 -7.51
N VAL A 145 -0.97 4.25 -7.28
CA VAL A 145 -1.21 3.31 -6.18
C VAL A 145 0.07 3.10 -5.41
N VAL A 146 0.03 3.39 -4.11
CA VAL A 146 1.16 3.20 -3.20
C VAL A 146 0.73 2.45 -1.94
N THR A 147 1.66 1.68 -1.36
CA THR A 147 1.41 0.83 -0.19
C THR A 147 2.58 0.96 0.79
N PRO A 148 2.45 1.82 1.82
CA PRO A 148 3.52 1.97 2.80
C PRO A 148 3.77 0.68 3.57
N SER A 149 5.04 0.36 3.83
CA SER A 149 5.45 -0.77 4.68
C SER A 149 5.97 -0.34 6.05
N ASN A 150 6.14 0.96 6.30
CA ASN A 150 6.69 1.47 7.56
C ASN A 150 6.23 2.92 7.83
N PRO A 151 6.38 3.43 9.09
CA PRO A 151 5.95 4.78 9.46
C PRO A 151 6.58 5.91 8.64
N LYS A 152 7.86 5.79 8.24
CA LYS A 152 8.53 6.81 7.41
C LYS A 152 7.87 6.92 6.04
N GLN A 153 7.59 5.78 5.40
CA GLN A 153 6.89 5.76 4.12
C GLN A 153 5.47 6.27 4.26
N ALA A 154 4.71 5.83 5.28
CA ALA A 154 3.35 6.29 5.50
C ALA A 154 3.26 7.82 5.64
N TYR A 155 4.17 8.42 6.42
CA TYR A 155 4.27 9.86 6.58
C TYR A 155 4.62 10.56 5.26
N GLY A 156 5.70 10.11 4.59
CA GLY A 156 6.22 10.78 3.40
C GLY A 156 5.35 10.60 2.16
N LEU A 157 4.79 9.39 1.95
CA LEU A 157 3.88 9.10 0.83
C LEU A 157 2.58 9.89 0.94
N LEU A 158 1.99 9.99 2.15
CA LEU A 158 0.78 10.78 2.34
C LEU A 158 1.01 12.26 2.03
N LYS A 159 2.12 12.85 2.50
CA LYS A 159 2.46 14.24 2.18
C LYS A 159 2.68 14.44 0.69
N SER A 160 3.38 13.53 0.03
CA SER A 160 3.58 13.57 -1.43
C SER A 160 2.27 13.44 -2.19
N ALA A 161 1.38 12.56 -1.76
CA ALA A 161 0.07 12.35 -2.35
C ALA A 161 -0.82 13.59 -2.24
N ILE A 162 -0.86 14.24 -1.06
CA ILE A 162 -1.63 15.48 -0.86
C ILE A 162 -1.17 16.60 -1.78
N ARG A 163 0.13 16.65 -2.10
CA ARG A 163 0.70 17.67 -3.00
C ARG A 163 0.69 17.27 -4.47
N CYS A 164 0.34 16.04 -4.79
CA CYS A 164 0.20 15.57 -6.17
C CYS A 164 -1.08 16.10 -6.81
N ASP A 165 -1.04 16.40 -8.11
CA ASP A 165 -2.22 16.85 -8.86
C ASP A 165 -2.98 15.69 -9.54
N ASP A 166 -2.43 14.48 -9.47
CA ASP A 166 -3.10 13.25 -9.89
C ASP A 166 -3.75 12.55 -8.69
N PRO A 167 -4.80 11.75 -8.89
CA PRO A 167 -5.40 10.98 -7.83
C PRO A 167 -4.44 9.87 -7.36
N VAL A 168 -4.32 9.71 -6.04
CA VAL A 168 -3.47 8.72 -5.40
C VAL A 168 -4.29 7.84 -4.49
N PHE A 169 -4.20 6.52 -4.65
CA PHE A 169 -4.73 5.54 -3.72
C PHE A 169 -3.60 5.03 -2.81
N ILE A 170 -3.77 5.17 -1.50
CA ILE A 170 -2.85 4.67 -0.47
C ILE A 170 -3.53 3.50 0.23
N ASN A 171 -3.07 2.27 -0.01
CA ASN A 171 -3.59 1.11 0.68
C ASN A 171 -2.69 0.74 1.86
N GLU A 172 -3.24 0.87 3.06
CA GLU A 172 -2.57 0.61 4.33
C GLU A 172 -2.93 -0.79 4.84
N HIS A 173 -2.22 -1.29 5.86
CA HIS A 173 -2.51 -2.59 6.45
C HIS A 173 -2.91 -2.47 7.90
N GLU A 174 -4.00 -3.13 8.28
CA GLU A 174 -4.59 -3.05 9.62
C GLU A 174 -3.61 -3.43 10.73
N LEU A 175 -2.82 -4.50 10.54
CA LEU A 175 -1.83 -4.94 11.52
C LEU A 175 -0.67 -3.95 11.71
N MET A 176 -0.44 -3.06 10.76
CA MET A 176 0.73 -2.18 10.78
C MET A 176 0.50 -0.87 11.53
N TYR A 177 -0.73 -0.47 11.81
CA TYR A 177 -1.00 0.81 12.45
C TYR A 177 -0.29 1.00 13.81
N ASN A 178 -0.10 -0.07 14.57
CA ASN A 178 0.64 -0.05 15.84
C ASN A 178 2.13 -0.37 15.69
N MET A 179 2.62 -0.54 14.47
CA MET A 179 4.04 -0.73 14.20
C MET A 179 4.80 0.57 14.47
N LYS A 180 5.88 0.48 15.24
CA LYS A 180 6.78 1.60 15.50
C LYS A 180 7.90 1.66 14.47
N GLY A 181 8.28 2.86 14.10
CA GLY A 181 9.42 3.10 13.23
C GLY A 181 9.91 4.54 13.30
N GLU A 182 11.06 4.78 12.73
CA GLU A 182 11.66 6.10 12.68
C GLU A 182 10.96 6.97 11.64
N VAL A 183 10.65 8.21 12.03
CA VAL A 183 10.15 9.25 11.13
C VAL A 183 11.04 10.50 11.29
N PRO A 184 11.47 11.15 10.19
CA PRO A 184 12.26 12.38 10.27
C PRO A 184 11.57 13.47 11.07
N ASP A 185 12.35 14.25 11.84
CA ASP A 185 11.81 15.38 12.62
C ASP A 185 11.43 16.57 11.73
N GLY A 186 12.08 16.71 10.59
CA GLY A 186 11.82 17.76 9.59
C GLY A 186 10.86 17.32 8.50
N GLU A 187 10.63 18.21 7.56
CA GLU A 187 9.81 17.94 6.37
C GLU A 187 10.44 16.83 5.53
N TYR A 188 9.65 15.82 5.19
CA TYR A 188 10.08 14.70 4.37
C TYR A 188 8.97 14.29 3.41
N PHE A 189 9.33 14.09 2.15
CA PHE A 189 8.48 13.58 1.08
C PHE A 189 9.07 12.28 0.57
N HIS A 190 8.27 11.23 0.58
CA HIS A 190 8.66 9.98 -0.08
C HIS A 190 8.20 10.03 -1.54
N PRO A 191 9.04 9.65 -2.52
CA PRO A 191 8.61 9.60 -3.91
C PRO A 191 7.38 8.71 -4.09
N LEU A 192 6.44 9.13 -4.96
CA LEU A 192 5.26 8.31 -5.29
C LEU A 192 5.56 7.20 -6.30
N GLU A 193 6.79 7.16 -6.83
CA GLU A 193 7.27 6.19 -7.80
C GLU A 193 8.59 5.59 -7.32
N GLY A 194 8.81 4.31 -7.58
CA GLY A 194 10.05 3.62 -7.23
C GLY A 194 9.84 2.39 -6.35
N SER A 195 10.95 1.81 -5.93
CA SER A 195 11.06 0.74 -4.95
C SER A 195 12.22 1.02 -4.00
N GLU A 196 12.29 0.32 -2.88
CA GLU A 196 13.35 0.53 -1.88
C GLU A 196 14.00 -0.81 -1.51
N VAL A 197 15.34 -0.87 -1.54
CA VAL A 197 16.06 -2.05 -1.02
C VAL A 197 16.04 -1.98 0.51
N ALA A 198 15.12 -2.71 1.12
CA ALA A 198 14.96 -2.77 2.58
C ALA A 198 16.06 -3.60 3.25
N ARG A 199 16.64 -4.56 2.53
CA ARG A 199 17.81 -5.33 2.95
C ARG A 199 18.64 -5.70 1.73
N ALA A 200 19.94 -5.46 1.76
CA ALA A 200 20.86 -5.92 0.71
C ALA A 200 21.10 -7.44 0.82
N GLY A 201 21.28 -8.09 -0.35
CA GLY A 201 21.59 -9.50 -0.46
C GLY A 201 22.13 -9.83 -1.86
N THR A 202 22.61 -11.08 -2.05
CA THR A 202 23.32 -11.49 -3.28
C THR A 202 22.81 -12.77 -3.93
N ASP A 203 22.05 -13.61 -3.22
CA ASP A 203 21.77 -14.97 -3.68
C ASP A 203 20.34 -15.17 -4.20
N VAL A 204 19.40 -14.35 -3.71
CA VAL A 204 17.99 -14.36 -4.09
C VAL A 204 17.36 -12.99 -3.80
N THR A 205 16.45 -12.52 -4.65
CA THR A 205 15.63 -11.35 -4.38
C THR A 205 14.25 -11.77 -3.87
N LEU A 206 13.84 -11.17 -2.75
CA LEU A 206 12.51 -11.29 -2.18
C LEU A 206 11.78 -9.96 -2.43
N PHE A 207 10.84 -9.96 -3.37
CA PHE A 207 9.96 -8.82 -3.56
C PHE A 207 8.76 -8.91 -2.63
N GLY A 208 8.45 -7.81 -1.97
CA GLY A 208 7.24 -7.68 -1.17
C GLY A 208 6.69 -6.26 -1.25
N TYR A 209 5.48 -6.08 -0.79
CA TYR A 209 4.86 -4.77 -0.61
C TYR A 209 4.00 -4.79 0.66
N ASN A 210 3.82 -3.65 1.29
CA ASN A 210 3.00 -3.55 2.50
C ASN A 210 3.48 -4.54 3.59
N ILE A 211 2.59 -5.37 4.17
CA ILE A 211 2.91 -6.33 5.25
C ILE A 211 3.90 -7.41 4.79
N SER A 212 3.87 -7.82 3.52
CA SER A 212 4.71 -8.90 3.03
C SER A 212 6.21 -8.54 3.00
N VAL A 213 6.56 -7.24 3.04
CA VAL A 213 7.95 -6.79 3.24
C VAL A 213 8.50 -7.32 4.57
N HIS A 214 7.69 -7.33 5.62
CA HIS A 214 8.09 -7.83 6.94
C HIS A 214 8.24 -9.35 6.97
N TRP A 215 7.42 -10.08 6.20
CA TRP A 215 7.63 -11.52 5.99
C TRP A 215 8.96 -11.79 5.27
N CYS A 216 9.25 -11.03 4.23
CA CYS A 216 10.51 -11.12 3.48
C CYS A 216 11.72 -10.80 4.36
N LEU A 217 11.67 -9.73 5.17
CA LEU A 217 12.75 -9.36 6.10
C LEU A 217 13.00 -10.47 7.12
N LYS A 218 11.95 -11.02 7.71
CA LYS A 218 12.05 -12.10 8.67
C LYS A 218 12.58 -13.39 8.04
N ALA A 219 12.10 -13.73 6.84
CA ALA A 219 12.59 -14.86 6.08
C ALA A 219 14.07 -14.69 5.74
N ALA A 220 14.50 -13.50 5.31
CA ALA A 220 15.89 -13.22 5.00
C ALA A 220 16.83 -13.39 6.21
N GLU A 221 16.40 -13.04 7.42
CA GLU A 221 17.16 -13.32 8.65
C GLU A 221 17.33 -14.82 8.92
N ILE A 222 16.27 -15.61 8.71
CA ILE A 222 16.28 -17.06 8.90
C ILE A 222 17.19 -17.73 7.86
N LEU A 223 17.05 -17.32 6.60
CA LEU A 223 17.84 -17.82 5.47
C LEU A 223 19.34 -17.59 5.68
N ASP A 224 19.72 -16.40 6.11
CA ASP A 224 21.10 -16.05 6.41
C ASP A 224 21.66 -16.89 7.58
N LYS A 225 20.97 -16.86 8.74
CA LYS A 225 21.46 -17.51 9.97
C LYS A 225 21.49 -19.04 9.91
N GLN A 226 20.50 -19.66 9.26
CA GLN A 226 20.34 -21.12 9.29
C GLN A 226 20.84 -21.82 8.03
N TYR A 227 20.83 -21.13 6.88
CA TYR A 227 21.12 -21.76 5.59
C TYR A 227 22.27 -21.09 4.83
N GLY A 228 22.80 -19.97 5.33
CA GLY A 228 23.87 -19.22 4.67
C GLY A 228 23.45 -18.64 3.32
N ILE A 229 22.16 -18.30 3.16
CA ILE A 229 21.62 -17.70 1.93
C ILE A 229 21.40 -16.21 2.16
N SER A 230 22.09 -15.37 1.39
CA SER A 230 22.03 -13.91 1.45
C SER A 230 20.86 -13.40 0.59
N ALA A 231 19.70 -13.17 1.21
CA ALA A 231 18.53 -12.66 0.53
C ALA A 231 18.48 -11.14 0.53
N GLU A 232 18.29 -10.54 -0.67
CA GLU A 232 17.89 -9.15 -0.84
C GLU A 232 16.39 -9.04 -0.62
N VAL A 233 15.94 -7.98 0.07
CA VAL A 233 14.53 -7.65 0.22
C VAL A 233 14.25 -6.32 -0.45
N VAL A 234 13.34 -6.31 -1.40
CA VAL A 234 12.90 -5.11 -2.13
C VAL A 234 11.46 -4.81 -1.79
N ASP A 235 11.23 -3.62 -1.27
CA ASP A 235 9.92 -3.06 -0.98
C ASP A 235 9.36 -2.37 -2.22
N LEU A 236 8.33 -2.95 -2.83
CA LEU A 236 7.58 -2.40 -3.95
C LEU A 236 6.48 -1.47 -3.44
N TYR A 237 6.83 -0.40 -2.76
CA TYR A 237 5.86 0.53 -2.18
C TYR A 237 5.02 1.26 -3.25
N SER A 238 5.52 1.42 -4.48
CA SER A 238 4.77 1.94 -5.63
C SER A 238 4.31 0.78 -6.52
N LEU A 239 3.00 0.62 -6.65
CA LEU A 239 2.39 -0.42 -7.47
C LEU A 239 1.85 0.12 -8.80
N SER A 240 1.56 1.41 -8.88
CA SER A 240 1.17 2.08 -10.12
C SER A 240 1.77 3.49 -10.15
N PRO A 241 2.85 3.68 -10.94
CA PRO A 241 3.58 2.70 -11.75
C PRO A 241 4.48 1.78 -10.92
N LEU A 242 4.68 0.54 -11.38
CA LEU A 242 5.73 -0.35 -10.85
C LEU A 242 7.13 0.12 -11.28
N ASP A 243 8.10 -0.04 -10.39
CA ASP A 243 9.51 0.26 -10.66
C ASP A 243 10.19 -0.83 -11.48
N ARG A 244 9.98 -0.81 -12.80
CA ARG A 244 10.58 -1.77 -13.73
C ARG A 244 12.11 -1.77 -13.66
N ALA A 245 12.73 -0.60 -13.48
CA ALA A 245 14.20 -0.48 -13.40
C ALA A 245 14.75 -1.09 -12.11
N GLY A 246 14.10 -0.86 -10.96
CA GLY A 246 14.45 -1.46 -9.67
C GLY A 246 14.28 -2.98 -9.68
N ILE A 247 13.17 -3.48 -10.25
CA ILE A 247 12.94 -4.92 -10.43
C ILE A 247 14.08 -5.54 -11.25
N LYS A 248 14.40 -4.96 -12.41
CA LYS A 248 15.47 -5.44 -13.28
C LYS A 248 16.82 -5.45 -12.57
N ALA A 249 17.18 -4.36 -11.89
CA ALA A 249 18.47 -4.25 -11.20
C ALA A 249 18.65 -5.34 -10.13
N SER A 250 17.61 -5.66 -9.38
CA SER A 250 17.65 -6.71 -8.36
C SER A 250 17.73 -8.11 -8.97
N VAL A 251 16.94 -8.38 -10.01
CA VAL A 251 16.96 -9.69 -10.70
C VAL A 251 18.32 -9.96 -11.35
N SER A 252 18.88 -8.98 -12.05
CA SER A 252 20.20 -9.08 -12.70
C SER A 252 21.35 -9.33 -11.71
N LYS A 253 21.15 -9.00 -10.43
CA LYS A 253 22.12 -9.23 -9.37
C LYS A 253 22.04 -10.64 -8.76
N THR A 254 20.82 -11.13 -8.53
CA THR A 254 20.60 -12.33 -7.71
C THR A 254 20.16 -13.55 -8.51
N HIS A 255 19.64 -13.38 -9.72
CA HIS A 255 19.22 -14.42 -10.67
C HIS A 255 18.12 -15.37 -10.17
N ARG A 256 17.64 -15.22 -8.93
CA ARG A 256 16.58 -16.00 -8.29
C ARG A 256 15.58 -15.07 -7.60
N VAL A 257 14.30 -15.39 -7.75
CA VAL A 257 13.24 -14.48 -7.30
C VAL A 257 12.13 -15.23 -6.56
N VAL A 258 11.73 -14.67 -5.43
CA VAL A 258 10.48 -14.98 -4.75
C VAL A 258 9.68 -13.69 -4.59
N ILE A 259 8.38 -13.71 -4.91
CA ILE A 259 7.47 -12.59 -4.71
C ILE A 259 6.48 -13.00 -3.63
N ALA A 260 6.43 -12.25 -2.52
CA ALA A 260 5.50 -12.48 -1.43
C ALA A 260 4.38 -11.42 -1.44
N GLU A 261 3.16 -11.87 -1.38
CA GLU A 261 1.98 -11.01 -1.36
C GLU A 261 0.87 -11.62 -0.49
N GLU A 262 0.10 -10.77 0.17
CA GLU A 262 -1.07 -11.23 0.93
C GLU A 262 -2.29 -11.46 0.03
N ASP A 263 -2.30 -10.87 -1.15
CA ASP A 263 -3.37 -11.06 -2.12
C ASP A 263 -3.43 -12.51 -2.64
N GLU A 264 -4.58 -12.92 -3.14
CA GLU A 264 -4.77 -14.28 -3.67
C GLU A 264 -4.35 -14.37 -5.13
N ALA A 265 -3.91 -15.55 -5.55
CA ALA A 265 -3.92 -15.93 -6.97
C ALA A 265 -5.35 -16.35 -7.38
N PRO A 266 -5.77 -16.18 -8.65
CA PRO A 266 -5.02 -15.64 -9.78
C PRO A 266 -4.92 -14.11 -9.78
N VAL A 267 -4.17 -13.58 -10.73
CA VAL A 267 -3.89 -12.16 -10.95
C VAL A 267 -2.89 -11.63 -9.93
N GLY A 268 -3.11 -10.86 -8.97
CA GLY A 268 -2.15 -10.34 -7.98
C GLY A 268 -1.00 -9.48 -8.57
N VAL A 269 -0.40 -8.66 -7.73
CA VAL A 269 0.78 -7.82 -8.07
C VAL A 269 1.95 -8.69 -8.54
N GLY A 270 2.16 -9.82 -7.86
CA GLY A 270 3.24 -10.75 -8.21
C GLY A 270 3.15 -11.32 -9.62
N SER A 271 1.96 -11.40 -10.20
CA SER A 271 1.80 -11.83 -11.60
C SER A 271 2.36 -10.79 -12.57
N GLU A 272 2.15 -9.50 -12.32
CA GLU A 272 2.69 -8.42 -13.13
C GLU A 272 4.21 -8.31 -12.95
N VAL A 273 4.72 -8.46 -11.72
CA VAL A 273 6.16 -8.51 -11.46
C VAL A 273 6.82 -9.66 -12.26
N ILE A 274 6.20 -10.85 -12.31
CA ILE A 274 6.70 -11.96 -13.13
C ILE A 274 6.64 -11.64 -14.62
N ALA A 275 5.59 -10.96 -15.09
CA ALA A 275 5.51 -10.54 -16.49
C ALA A 275 6.67 -9.60 -16.85
N ILE A 276 6.95 -8.58 -16.03
CA ILE A 276 8.08 -7.66 -16.19
C ILE A 276 9.41 -8.43 -16.21
N ILE A 277 9.61 -9.37 -15.28
CA ILE A 277 10.82 -10.19 -15.21
C ILE A 277 11.00 -11.02 -16.49
N ASN A 278 9.93 -11.64 -16.97
CA ASN A 278 10.00 -12.43 -18.22
C ASN A 278 10.28 -11.57 -19.45
N GLU A 279 9.74 -10.35 -19.52
CA GLU A 279 9.99 -9.43 -20.63
C GLU A 279 11.42 -8.88 -20.64
N GLU A 280 11.99 -8.57 -19.45
CA GLU A 280 13.23 -7.80 -19.37
C GLU A 280 14.44 -8.59 -18.83
N CYS A 281 14.21 -9.69 -18.10
CA CYS A 281 15.26 -10.41 -17.38
C CYS A 281 15.25 -11.94 -17.60
N PHE A 282 14.46 -12.45 -18.56
CA PHE A 282 14.28 -13.91 -18.74
C PHE A 282 15.61 -14.69 -18.83
N PHE A 283 16.56 -14.18 -19.61
CA PHE A 283 17.86 -14.83 -19.81
C PHE A 283 18.85 -14.66 -18.64
N GLU A 284 18.47 -13.89 -17.64
CA GLU A 284 19.27 -13.70 -16.43
C GLU A 284 18.84 -14.63 -15.27
N LEU A 285 17.74 -15.38 -15.46
CA LEU A 285 17.19 -16.24 -14.41
C LEU A 285 17.89 -17.60 -14.35
N ASP A 286 18.28 -18.01 -13.14
CA ASP A 286 18.75 -19.37 -12.83
C ASP A 286 17.59 -20.35 -12.59
N ALA A 287 16.41 -19.84 -12.21
CA ALA A 287 15.21 -20.61 -11.93
C ALA A 287 13.95 -19.78 -12.20
N ALA A 288 12.83 -20.46 -12.43
CA ALA A 288 11.54 -19.77 -12.56
C ALA A 288 11.19 -19.00 -11.28
N PRO A 289 10.72 -17.73 -11.39
CA PRO A 289 10.23 -16.97 -10.23
C PRO A 289 9.11 -17.69 -9.49
N VAL A 290 9.11 -17.60 -8.16
CA VAL A 290 8.10 -18.25 -7.30
C VAL A 290 7.24 -17.20 -6.62
N ARG A 291 5.92 -17.41 -6.59
CA ARG A 291 4.98 -16.59 -5.82
C ARG A 291 4.60 -17.29 -4.51
N VAL A 292 4.58 -16.52 -3.44
CA VAL A 292 4.00 -16.88 -2.14
C VAL A 292 2.81 -15.96 -1.92
N HIS A 293 1.61 -16.52 -1.87
CA HIS A 293 0.35 -15.77 -1.86
C HIS A 293 -0.71 -16.48 -1.02
N SER A 294 -1.77 -15.77 -0.65
CA SER A 294 -2.90 -16.32 0.09
C SER A 294 -3.68 -17.38 -0.72
N ALA A 295 -4.37 -18.23 -0.01
CA ALA A 295 -5.31 -19.18 -0.60
C ALA A 295 -6.50 -18.43 -1.23
N LEU A 296 -6.99 -18.91 -2.37
CA LEU A 296 -8.17 -18.35 -3.04
C LEU A 296 -9.46 -18.79 -2.31
N VAL A 297 -9.69 -18.20 -1.16
CA VAL A 297 -10.89 -18.45 -0.33
C VAL A 297 -11.33 -17.13 0.29
N PRO A 298 -12.65 -16.93 0.53
CA PRO A 298 -13.09 -15.81 1.37
C PRO A 298 -12.44 -15.92 2.75
N GLN A 299 -11.92 -14.81 3.28
CA GLN A 299 -11.15 -14.83 4.52
C GLN A 299 -12.00 -15.40 5.68
N PRO A 300 -11.51 -16.45 6.35
CA PRO A 300 -12.25 -17.07 7.45
C PRO A 300 -12.29 -16.16 8.68
N TYR A 301 -13.41 -16.24 9.43
CA TYR A 301 -13.54 -15.58 10.72
C TYR A 301 -12.76 -16.30 11.85
N ASN A 302 -12.57 -17.61 11.72
CA ASN A 302 -11.87 -18.40 12.73
C ASN A 302 -10.35 -18.17 12.63
N HIS A 303 -9.69 -17.84 13.75
CA HIS A 303 -8.25 -17.54 13.81
C HIS A 303 -7.35 -18.60 13.17
N THR A 304 -7.63 -19.90 13.43
CA THR A 304 -6.80 -20.98 12.88
C THR A 304 -6.95 -21.09 11.36
N LEU A 305 -8.16 -20.91 10.85
CA LEU A 305 -8.44 -20.95 9.42
C LEU A 305 -7.93 -19.68 8.71
N GLU A 306 -8.08 -18.53 9.34
CA GLU A 306 -7.52 -17.26 8.83
C GLU A 306 -6.01 -17.38 8.66
N LYS A 307 -5.29 -17.85 9.69
CA LYS A 307 -3.85 -18.12 9.61
C LYS A 307 -3.46 -19.14 8.54
N ALA A 308 -4.30 -20.16 8.31
CA ALA A 308 -4.03 -21.16 7.29
C ALA A 308 -4.28 -20.64 5.87
N ALA A 309 -5.06 -19.57 5.71
CA ALA A 309 -5.36 -18.95 4.42
C ALA A 309 -4.31 -17.92 3.97
N ILE A 310 -3.56 -17.35 4.92
CA ILE A 310 -2.59 -16.27 4.68
C ILE A 310 -1.17 -16.83 4.80
N PRO A 311 -0.25 -16.52 3.87
CA PRO A 311 1.15 -16.90 4.01
C PRO A 311 1.86 -16.11 5.11
N ASP A 312 3.02 -16.61 5.49
CA ASP A 312 3.92 -15.91 6.39
C ASP A 312 5.39 -16.06 5.97
N HIS A 313 6.30 -15.62 6.84
CA HIS A 313 7.73 -15.71 6.59
C HIS A 313 8.26 -17.14 6.43
N GLU A 314 7.61 -18.16 7.02
CA GLU A 314 8.02 -19.56 6.87
C GLU A 314 7.73 -20.07 5.46
N ASP A 315 6.64 -19.62 4.85
CA ASP A 315 6.31 -19.97 3.47
C ASP A 315 7.27 -19.32 2.48
N VAL A 316 7.74 -18.10 2.77
CA VAL A 316 8.82 -17.46 2.00
C VAL A 316 10.11 -18.25 2.13
N VAL A 317 10.49 -18.68 3.34
CA VAL A 317 11.68 -19.54 3.55
C VAL A 317 11.57 -20.86 2.76
N LYS A 318 10.42 -21.55 2.84
CA LYS A 318 10.18 -22.79 2.08
C LYS A 318 10.31 -22.56 0.57
N ALA A 319 9.76 -21.46 0.06
CA ALA A 319 9.85 -21.10 -1.36
C ALA A 319 11.31 -20.90 -1.80
N VAL A 320 12.12 -20.19 -1.01
CA VAL A 320 13.55 -20.02 -1.28
C VAL A 320 14.30 -21.37 -1.23
N LEU A 321 14.09 -22.15 -0.18
CA LEU A 321 14.77 -23.45 -0.06
C LEU A 321 14.48 -24.38 -1.24
N LYS A 322 13.24 -24.35 -1.75
CA LYS A 322 12.86 -25.09 -2.96
C LYS A 322 13.65 -24.61 -4.18
N LEU A 323 13.84 -23.29 -4.36
CA LEU A 323 14.67 -22.74 -5.46
C LEU A 323 16.14 -23.19 -5.38
N PHE A 324 16.64 -23.45 -4.17
CA PHE A 324 18.00 -23.90 -3.94
C PHE A 324 18.13 -25.44 -3.85
N GLY A 325 17.05 -26.18 -4.10
CA GLY A 325 17.06 -27.65 -4.01
C GLY A 325 17.32 -28.18 -2.60
N LYS A 326 16.98 -27.42 -1.56
CA LYS A 326 17.19 -27.74 -0.14
C LYS A 326 15.87 -28.04 0.60
N ALA A 327 14.73 -28.13 -0.10
CA ALA A 327 13.42 -28.45 0.45
C ALA A 327 13.07 -29.93 0.32
#